data_6a3a484a7bc8100e3b3f5c9adcd95677
#
_entry.id   6a3a484a7bc8100e3b3f5c9adcd95677
#
_cell.length_a   1.000
_cell.length_b   1.000
_cell.length_c   1.000
_cell.angle_alpha   90.00
_cell.angle_beta   90.00
_cell.angle_gamma   90.00
#
_symmetry.space_group_name_H-M   'P 1'
#
loop_
_entity.id
_entity.type
_entity.pdbx_description
1 polymer ?
#
loop_
_entity_poly.entity_id
_entity_poly.type
_entity_poly.pdbx_seq_one_letter_code
_entity_poly.pdbx_strand_id
1 'polypeptide(L)'
;MNKYYSIIFLFILLSCQDIERGMPTNEDDIAPSPVTDVQVTDIAGGATISYVLPQNENLLYVMAEYTVRGIALEKKSSYYSNNITVEGFPDTNPYDIKLYSVSRGGTKSDPVTITINPLTPPVIAAFNSISMNPTFGGVKINFENESEANLKMIVLTTDSLGDLYSEQTYYTKRKTGDFSVRGFDAKERIFGIYAQDRWNNYSDTLFTKLTPWYEEKLNKSHFEAVKLPTDTYEPHASDTYTLERLWDDVWGTDACFHTKPNTGIPQWFTIDLGVEARLSRFKLYHRKGGNNGANSDGQYSAGAPKILEVYGSNAPDSQGGWENWDLLGSFQSIKPSGSATWTDEDIQYACVDGEDFEFPISTPVRYLRFKILKNWGGVSYIYMAELTFWGEVLETYN
;
A
#
# COMPACT_ATOMS: atom_id res chain seq x y z
N MET A 1 73.49 -14.78 38.70
CA MET A 1 72.93 -16.01 38.14
C MET A 1 71.54 -15.77 37.69
N ASN A 2 71.38 -15.39 36.44
CA ASN A 2 70.05 -15.13 35.83
C ASN A 2 69.78 -16.22 34.78
N LYS A 3 68.80 -17.04 35.04
CA LYS A 3 68.32 -18.05 34.08
C LYS A 3 67.25 -17.43 33.19
N TYR A 4 67.53 -17.30 31.89
CA TYR A 4 66.51 -16.94 30.86
C TYR A 4 65.81 -18.23 30.43
N TYR A 5 64.48 -18.27 30.62
CA TYR A 5 63.61 -19.27 30.03
C TYR A 5 63.10 -18.76 28.67
N SER A 6 63.58 -19.39 27.58
CA SER A 6 63.05 -19.21 26.23
C SER A 6 61.78 -20.01 26.08
N ILE A 7 60.66 -19.31 25.95
CA ILE A 7 59.36 -19.89 25.58
C ILE A 7 59.29 -19.95 24.07
N ILE A 8 59.39 -21.14 23.50
CA ILE A 8 59.13 -21.42 22.08
C ILE A 8 57.63 -21.47 21.88
N PHE A 9 57.06 -20.48 21.18
CA PHE A 9 55.65 -20.43 20.78
C PHE A 9 55.50 -21.25 19.48
N LEU A 10 54.94 -22.44 19.61
CA LEU A 10 54.65 -23.34 18.48
C LEU A 10 53.35 -22.82 17.80
N PHE A 11 53.47 -22.14 16.65
CA PHE A 11 52.35 -21.77 15.79
C PHE A 11 51.83 -23.04 15.09
N ILE A 12 50.70 -23.57 15.57
CA ILE A 12 49.92 -24.56 14.83
C ILE A 12 49.13 -23.81 13.76
N LEU A 13 49.58 -23.88 12.52
CA LEU A 13 48.79 -23.48 11.36
C LEU A 13 47.64 -24.48 11.18
N LEU A 14 46.47 -24.14 11.71
CA LEU A 14 45.23 -24.79 11.33
C LEU A 14 44.93 -24.36 9.90
N SER A 15 45.31 -25.18 8.93
CA SER A 15 44.85 -25.13 7.56
C SER A 15 43.34 -25.38 7.61
N CYS A 16 42.53 -24.34 7.47
CA CYS A 16 41.13 -24.48 7.06
C CYS A 16 41.16 -25.05 5.63
N GLN A 17 40.91 -26.34 5.49
CA GLN A 17 40.44 -26.85 4.21
C GLN A 17 39.08 -26.22 3.95
N ASP A 18 39.01 -25.38 2.93
CA ASP A 18 37.75 -24.96 2.35
C ASP A 18 36.98 -26.21 1.93
N ILE A 19 35.97 -26.57 2.69
CA ILE A 19 34.99 -27.56 2.27
C ILE A 19 34.23 -26.91 1.11
N GLU A 20 34.57 -27.29 -0.11
CA GLU A 20 33.78 -26.93 -1.31
C GLU A 20 32.38 -27.50 -1.14
N ARG A 21 31.51 -26.69 -0.54
CA ARG A 21 30.07 -26.98 -0.39
C ARG A 21 29.42 -26.80 -1.75
N GLY A 22 29.07 -27.89 -2.40
CA GLY A 22 28.27 -27.88 -3.62
C GLY A 22 28.90 -28.51 -4.85
N MET A 23 30.05 -29.16 -4.74
CA MET A 23 30.57 -30.00 -5.83
C MET A 23 29.70 -31.26 -6.00
N PRO A 24 29.31 -31.62 -7.24
CA PRO A 24 28.65 -32.89 -7.52
C PRO A 24 29.55 -34.06 -7.08
N THR A 25 28.97 -35.00 -6.35
CA THR A 25 29.75 -36.12 -5.75
C THR A 25 29.98 -37.31 -6.68
N ASN A 26 29.54 -37.24 -7.95
CA ASN A 26 29.68 -38.34 -8.92
C ASN A 26 30.43 -37.90 -10.15
N GLU A 27 31.61 -38.50 -10.35
CA GLU A 27 32.43 -38.33 -11.58
C GLU A 27 31.79 -38.97 -12.82
N ASP A 28 30.84 -39.92 -12.67
CA ASP A 28 30.11 -40.58 -13.75
C ASP A 28 28.65 -40.06 -13.80
N ASP A 29 28.48 -38.79 -14.15
CA ASP A 29 27.18 -38.18 -14.19
C ASP A 29 26.48 -38.44 -15.55
N ILE A 30 25.60 -39.42 -15.56
CA ILE A 30 24.79 -39.77 -16.73
C ILE A 30 23.59 -38.80 -16.81
N ALA A 31 23.34 -38.26 -18.00
CA ALA A 31 22.18 -37.45 -18.25
C ALA A 31 20.87 -38.22 -17.97
N PRO A 32 19.92 -37.63 -17.19
CA PRO A 32 18.62 -38.27 -17.01
C PRO A 32 17.85 -38.35 -18.35
N SER A 33 16.86 -39.23 -18.41
CA SER A 33 15.95 -39.24 -19.54
C SER A 33 15.13 -37.93 -19.57
N PRO A 34 14.72 -37.45 -20.75
CA PRO A 34 13.81 -36.30 -20.84
C PRO A 34 12.47 -36.53 -20.14
N VAL A 35 11.78 -35.44 -19.75
CA VAL A 35 10.39 -35.51 -19.31
C VAL A 35 9.48 -36.00 -20.42
N THR A 36 8.34 -36.64 -20.06
CA THR A 36 7.33 -37.13 -21.02
C THR A 36 5.95 -36.56 -20.70
N ASP A 37 4.98 -36.82 -21.58
CA ASP A 37 3.57 -36.44 -21.41
C ASP A 37 3.37 -34.98 -21.02
N VAL A 38 4.09 -34.09 -21.75
CA VAL A 38 4.08 -32.66 -21.47
C VAL A 38 2.75 -32.05 -21.87
N GLN A 39 2.11 -31.35 -20.94
CA GLN A 39 0.87 -30.59 -21.13
C GLN A 39 1.10 -29.12 -20.80
N VAL A 40 0.55 -28.24 -21.62
CA VAL A 40 0.64 -26.77 -21.46
C VAL A 40 -0.71 -26.21 -21.07
N THR A 41 -0.74 -25.37 -20.05
CA THR A 41 -1.89 -24.54 -19.67
C THR A 41 -1.43 -23.09 -19.70
N ASP A 42 -1.86 -22.35 -20.72
CA ASP A 42 -1.54 -20.93 -20.85
C ASP A 42 -2.21 -20.11 -19.75
N ILE A 43 -1.47 -19.16 -19.17
CA ILE A 43 -1.94 -18.24 -18.12
C ILE A 43 -1.61 -16.79 -18.52
N ALA A 44 -2.12 -15.83 -17.77
CA ALA A 44 -1.84 -14.42 -17.98
C ALA A 44 -0.33 -14.11 -17.89
N GLY A 45 0.28 -13.76 -19.02
CA GLY A 45 1.71 -13.47 -19.16
C GLY A 45 2.63 -14.66 -18.94
N GLY A 46 2.13 -15.92 -19.19
CA GLY A 46 2.93 -17.12 -19.03
C GLY A 46 2.21 -18.43 -19.33
N ALA A 47 2.78 -19.53 -18.82
CA ALA A 47 2.17 -20.85 -18.88
C ALA A 47 2.61 -21.71 -17.69
N THR A 48 1.71 -22.61 -17.26
CA THR A 48 2.04 -23.73 -16.40
C THR A 48 2.20 -24.99 -17.26
N ILE A 49 3.34 -25.64 -17.15
CA ILE A 49 3.73 -26.79 -17.94
C ILE A 49 3.80 -27.97 -16.97
N SER A 50 2.93 -28.97 -17.16
CA SER A 50 2.95 -30.20 -16.41
C SER A 50 3.59 -31.34 -17.25
N TYR A 51 4.21 -32.29 -16.59
CA TYR A 51 4.96 -33.37 -17.23
C TYR A 51 5.06 -34.58 -16.30
N VAL A 52 5.43 -35.72 -16.90
CA VAL A 52 5.82 -36.91 -16.16
C VAL A 52 7.34 -36.93 -15.98
N LEU A 53 7.79 -37.07 -14.73
CA LEU A 53 9.22 -37.13 -14.39
C LEU A 53 9.83 -38.49 -14.82
N PRO A 54 11.06 -38.49 -15.34
CA PRO A 54 11.77 -39.72 -15.64
C PRO A 54 12.12 -40.47 -14.34
N GLN A 55 12.15 -41.81 -14.43
CA GLN A 55 12.49 -42.70 -13.30
C GLN A 55 14.03 -42.85 -13.14
N ASN A 56 14.71 -41.73 -13.00
CA ASN A 56 16.19 -41.71 -12.83
C ASN A 56 16.54 -41.34 -11.37
N GLU A 57 17.28 -42.17 -10.68
CA GLU A 57 17.71 -41.95 -9.28
C GLU A 57 18.60 -40.70 -9.09
N ASN A 58 19.29 -40.28 -10.15
CA ASN A 58 20.18 -39.13 -10.15
C ASN A 58 19.47 -37.82 -10.55
N LEU A 59 18.18 -37.83 -10.85
CA LEU A 59 17.40 -36.63 -11.18
C LEU A 59 17.41 -35.65 -9.99
N LEU A 60 17.76 -34.37 -10.26
CA LEU A 60 17.74 -33.31 -9.25
C LEU A 60 16.59 -32.33 -9.46
N TYR A 61 16.40 -31.84 -10.68
CA TYR A 61 15.33 -30.92 -11.03
C TYR A 61 14.99 -30.97 -12.53
N VAL A 62 13.85 -30.41 -12.87
CA VAL A 62 13.49 -30.06 -14.26
C VAL A 62 13.73 -28.58 -14.46
N MET A 63 14.32 -28.20 -15.58
CA MET A 63 14.64 -26.82 -15.93
C MET A 63 13.95 -26.43 -17.23
N ALA A 64 13.28 -25.27 -17.24
CA ALA A 64 12.79 -24.61 -18.44
C ALA A 64 13.74 -23.50 -18.85
N GLU A 65 14.20 -23.52 -20.09
CA GLU A 65 14.96 -22.44 -20.73
C GLU A 65 14.09 -21.76 -21.80
N TYR A 66 14.07 -20.45 -21.78
CA TYR A 66 13.29 -19.64 -22.73
C TYR A 66 13.90 -18.26 -22.90
N THR A 67 13.49 -17.56 -23.96
CA THR A 67 14.00 -16.22 -24.27
C THR A 67 12.86 -15.22 -24.30
N VAL A 68 13.00 -14.11 -23.56
CA VAL A 68 12.07 -12.99 -23.59
C VAL A 68 12.85 -11.73 -23.93
N ARG A 69 12.43 -11.01 -24.98
CA ARG A 69 13.10 -9.78 -25.46
C ARG A 69 14.61 -9.94 -25.67
N GLY A 70 15.03 -11.12 -26.16
CA GLY A 70 16.44 -11.43 -26.39
C GLY A 70 17.25 -11.81 -25.14
N ILE A 71 16.62 -11.84 -23.97
CA ILE A 71 17.25 -12.25 -22.71
C ILE A 71 16.91 -13.72 -22.45
N ALA A 72 17.94 -14.55 -22.30
CA ALA A 72 17.77 -15.94 -21.90
C ALA A 72 17.40 -16.03 -20.43
N LEU A 73 16.34 -16.76 -20.13
CA LEU A 73 15.80 -16.97 -18.78
C LEU A 73 15.75 -18.47 -18.49
N GLU A 74 15.87 -18.81 -17.22
CA GLU A 74 15.70 -20.18 -16.75
C GLU A 74 14.77 -20.23 -15.54
N LYS A 75 14.02 -21.33 -15.43
CA LYS A 75 13.19 -21.65 -14.28
C LYS A 75 13.47 -23.09 -13.87
N LYS A 76 13.51 -23.38 -12.59
CA LYS A 76 13.78 -24.71 -12.05
C LYS A 76 12.61 -25.19 -11.20
N SER A 77 12.28 -26.48 -11.31
CA SER A 77 11.28 -27.16 -10.51
C SER A 77 11.91 -28.45 -9.96
N SER A 78 11.83 -28.67 -8.65
CA SER A 78 12.47 -29.84 -8.02
C SER A 78 11.85 -31.15 -8.50
N TYR A 79 12.59 -32.25 -8.33
CA TYR A 79 12.10 -33.60 -8.68
C TYR A 79 10.90 -34.07 -7.85
N TYR A 80 10.46 -33.29 -6.86
CA TYR A 80 9.20 -33.54 -6.12
C TYR A 80 7.97 -32.92 -6.81
N SER A 81 8.16 -32.11 -7.83
CA SER A 81 7.10 -31.41 -8.55
C SER A 81 7.04 -31.86 -10.00
N ASN A 82 5.86 -32.12 -10.50
CA ASN A 82 5.58 -32.51 -11.87
C ASN A 82 5.11 -31.36 -12.74
N ASN A 83 5.36 -30.10 -12.33
CA ASN A 83 5.02 -28.91 -13.09
C ASN A 83 6.07 -27.81 -12.91
N ILE A 84 6.07 -26.87 -13.85
CA ILE A 84 6.88 -25.67 -13.84
C ILE A 84 6.07 -24.52 -14.44
N THR A 85 6.08 -23.37 -13.78
CA THR A 85 5.39 -22.17 -14.27
C THR A 85 6.42 -21.18 -14.80
N VAL A 86 6.29 -20.79 -16.07
CA VAL A 86 7.08 -19.74 -16.73
C VAL A 86 6.25 -18.48 -16.86
N GLU A 87 6.83 -17.34 -16.54
CA GLU A 87 6.14 -16.05 -16.45
C GLU A 87 7.02 -14.91 -16.98
N GLY A 88 6.43 -13.73 -17.14
CA GLY A 88 7.16 -12.52 -17.52
C GLY A 88 7.13 -12.23 -19.02
N PHE A 89 6.26 -12.90 -19.76
CA PHE A 89 6.08 -12.65 -21.17
C PHE A 89 5.30 -11.32 -21.38
N PRO A 90 5.78 -10.46 -22.30
CA PRO A 90 5.24 -9.11 -22.48
C PRO A 90 3.97 -9.04 -23.31
N ASP A 91 3.65 -10.10 -24.04
CA ASP A 91 2.57 -10.15 -25.03
C ASP A 91 2.00 -11.57 -25.17
N THR A 92 1.11 -11.77 -26.13
CA THR A 92 0.44 -13.04 -26.42
C THR A 92 1.06 -13.80 -27.60
N ASN A 93 2.27 -13.43 -28.02
CA ASN A 93 2.98 -14.15 -29.08
C ASN A 93 3.37 -15.56 -28.63
N PRO A 94 3.52 -16.52 -29.58
CA PRO A 94 4.02 -17.84 -29.24
C PRO A 94 5.51 -17.78 -28.83
N TYR A 95 5.86 -18.55 -27.79
CA TYR A 95 7.23 -18.68 -27.29
C TYR A 95 7.61 -20.15 -27.15
N ASP A 96 8.82 -20.48 -27.61
CA ASP A 96 9.37 -21.82 -27.46
C ASP A 96 10.09 -21.94 -26.11
N ILE A 97 9.75 -23.00 -25.39
CA ILE A 97 10.32 -23.36 -24.09
C ILE A 97 11.03 -24.70 -24.23
N LYS A 98 12.27 -24.78 -23.79
CA LYS A 98 13.05 -26.02 -23.76
C LYS A 98 13.09 -26.57 -22.34
N LEU A 99 12.57 -27.78 -22.15
CA LEU A 99 12.60 -28.49 -20.88
C LEU A 99 13.75 -29.48 -20.86
N TYR A 100 14.51 -29.47 -19.76
CA TYR A 100 15.60 -30.39 -19.48
C TYR A 100 15.40 -31.08 -18.14
N SER A 101 15.61 -32.37 -18.10
CA SER A 101 15.87 -33.09 -16.86
C SER A 101 17.35 -32.90 -16.49
N VAL A 102 17.66 -32.53 -15.26
CA VAL A 102 19.02 -32.21 -14.83
C VAL A 102 19.41 -33.12 -13.67
N SER A 103 20.57 -33.77 -13.80
CA SER A 103 21.10 -34.68 -12.79
C SER A 103 21.68 -33.93 -11.59
N ARG A 104 22.04 -34.68 -10.55
CA ARG A 104 22.74 -34.13 -9.36
C ARG A 104 24.14 -33.63 -9.71
N GLY A 105 24.76 -34.12 -10.78
CA GLY A 105 26.05 -33.66 -11.31
C GLY A 105 25.93 -32.44 -12.24
N GLY A 106 24.69 -32.01 -12.57
CA GLY A 106 24.43 -30.86 -13.43
C GLY A 106 24.30 -31.20 -14.92
N THR A 107 24.38 -32.49 -15.31
CA THR A 107 24.24 -32.91 -16.71
C THR A 107 22.79 -32.86 -17.15
N LYS A 108 22.53 -32.22 -18.32
CA LYS A 108 21.21 -32.03 -18.90
C LYS A 108 20.85 -33.20 -19.83
N SER A 109 19.57 -33.58 -19.86
CA SER A 109 19.00 -34.44 -20.89
C SER A 109 18.96 -33.76 -22.25
N ASP A 110 18.59 -34.50 -23.29
CA ASP A 110 18.08 -33.88 -24.52
C ASP A 110 16.86 -33.00 -24.18
N PRO A 111 16.69 -31.86 -24.90
CA PRO A 111 15.58 -30.95 -24.66
C PRO A 111 14.25 -31.51 -25.17
N VAL A 112 13.17 -31.30 -24.43
CA VAL A 112 11.81 -31.37 -24.93
C VAL A 112 11.36 -29.94 -25.25
N THR A 113 11.20 -29.63 -26.53
CA THR A 113 10.75 -28.28 -26.95
C THR A 113 9.23 -28.26 -27.10
N ILE A 114 8.61 -27.27 -26.49
CA ILE A 114 7.16 -26.98 -26.54
C ILE A 114 6.95 -25.51 -26.87
N THR A 115 5.79 -25.19 -27.44
CA THR A 115 5.38 -23.79 -27.65
C THR A 115 4.25 -23.46 -26.68
N ILE A 116 4.34 -22.32 -26.05
CA ILE A 116 3.29 -21.73 -25.21
C ILE A 116 2.67 -20.53 -25.92
N ASN A 117 1.41 -20.19 -25.59
CA ASN A 117 0.70 -19.01 -26.10
C ASN A 117 0.17 -18.21 -24.90
N PRO A 118 1.01 -17.36 -24.26
CA PRO A 118 0.61 -16.64 -23.06
C PRO A 118 -0.69 -15.86 -23.27
N LEU A 119 -1.58 -15.89 -22.30
CA LEU A 119 -2.75 -15.01 -22.29
C LEU A 119 -2.30 -13.57 -21.99
N THR A 120 -3.19 -12.60 -22.24
CA THR A 120 -2.92 -11.17 -22.02
C THR A 120 -2.16 -10.94 -20.71
N PRO A 121 -0.97 -10.33 -20.75
CA PRO A 121 -0.19 -10.07 -19.54
C PRO A 121 -0.95 -9.21 -18.52
N PRO A 122 -0.79 -9.47 -17.22
CA PRO A 122 -1.50 -8.72 -16.17
C PRO A 122 -1.31 -7.20 -16.26
N VAL A 123 -0.12 -6.74 -16.66
CA VAL A 123 0.19 -5.31 -16.81
C VAL A 123 -0.65 -4.66 -17.92
N ILE A 124 -0.91 -5.38 -19.01
CA ILE A 124 -1.74 -4.90 -20.12
C ILE A 124 -3.23 -4.99 -19.75
N ALA A 125 -3.65 -6.09 -19.11
CA ALA A 125 -5.02 -6.25 -18.65
C ALA A 125 -5.41 -5.15 -17.65
N ALA A 126 -4.56 -4.88 -16.68
CA ALA A 126 -4.77 -3.82 -15.70
C ALA A 126 -4.81 -2.42 -16.37
N PHE A 127 -3.89 -2.14 -17.27
CA PHE A 127 -3.87 -0.89 -18.03
C PHE A 127 -5.18 -0.65 -18.81
N ASN A 128 -5.71 -1.65 -19.44
CA ASN A 128 -6.96 -1.56 -20.21
C ASN A 128 -8.20 -1.27 -19.33
N SER A 129 -8.11 -1.49 -18.04
CA SER A 129 -9.17 -1.18 -17.05
C SER A 129 -9.07 0.22 -16.46
N ILE A 130 -7.95 0.93 -16.70
CA ILE A 130 -7.71 2.23 -16.07
C ILE A 130 -8.72 3.26 -16.55
N SER A 131 -9.31 3.97 -15.59
CA SER A 131 -10.05 5.20 -15.83
C SER A 131 -9.48 6.34 -15.01
N MET A 132 -9.42 7.53 -15.62
CA MET A 132 -8.98 8.78 -14.99
C MET A 132 -10.13 9.78 -15.00
N ASN A 133 -10.48 10.31 -13.83
CA ASN A 133 -11.54 11.30 -13.66
C ASN A 133 -11.04 12.48 -12.84
N PRO A 134 -11.53 13.71 -13.08
CA PRO A 134 -11.21 14.84 -12.23
C PRO A 134 -11.72 14.60 -10.81
N THR A 135 -10.93 15.05 -9.85
CA THR A 135 -11.32 15.10 -8.43
C THR A 135 -10.81 16.40 -7.82
N PHE A 136 -11.14 16.64 -6.57
CA PHE A 136 -10.66 17.83 -5.84
C PHE A 136 -9.14 17.88 -5.81
N GLY A 137 -8.59 18.98 -6.29
CA GLY A 137 -7.15 19.21 -6.38
C GLY A 137 -6.39 18.27 -7.31
N GLY A 138 -7.06 17.42 -8.15
CA GLY A 138 -6.30 16.48 -8.95
C GLY A 138 -7.10 15.52 -9.82
N VAL A 139 -6.56 14.31 -9.94
CA VAL A 139 -7.11 13.20 -10.74
C VAL A 139 -7.32 11.97 -9.87
N LYS A 140 -8.47 11.33 -10.00
CA LYS A 140 -8.78 10.02 -9.40
C LYS A 140 -8.61 8.94 -10.46
N ILE A 141 -7.83 7.93 -10.13
CA ILE A 141 -7.54 6.76 -10.96
C ILE A 141 -8.24 5.55 -10.36
N ASN A 142 -8.96 4.78 -11.19
CA ASN A 142 -9.51 3.49 -10.83
C ASN A 142 -8.91 2.43 -11.74
N PHE A 143 -8.71 1.21 -11.21
CA PHE A 143 -8.14 0.09 -11.98
C PHE A 143 -8.62 -1.26 -11.45
N GLU A 144 -8.50 -2.28 -12.31
CA GLU A 144 -8.69 -3.68 -11.98
C GLU A 144 -7.39 -4.45 -12.24
N ASN A 145 -7.05 -5.40 -11.37
CA ASN A 145 -5.86 -6.25 -11.44
C ASN A 145 -6.28 -7.67 -11.04
N GLU A 146 -7.08 -8.28 -11.88
CA GLU A 146 -7.71 -9.61 -11.64
C GLU A 146 -6.72 -10.70 -11.24
N SER A 147 -5.48 -10.62 -11.71
CA SER A 147 -4.41 -11.56 -11.41
C SER A 147 -3.68 -11.27 -10.09
N GLU A 148 -4.05 -10.21 -9.37
CA GLU A 148 -3.35 -9.75 -8.16
C GLU A 148 -1.83 -9.62 -8.38
N ALA A 149 -1.43 -9.23 -9.60
CA ALA A 149 -0.04 -9.09 -9.99
C ALA A 149 0.62 -7.91 -9.27
N ASN A 150 1.93 -8.02 -9.04
CA ASN A 150 2.74 -6.88 -8.55
C ASN A 150 2.87 -5.84 -9.64
N LEU A 151 2.15 -4.74 -9.51
CA LEU A 151 2.15 -3.66 -10.48
C LEU A 151 2.58 -2.33 -9.86
N LYS A 152 3.20 -1.49 -10.70
CA LYS A 152 3.40 -0.06 -10.46
C LYS A 152 2.51 0.69 -11.43
N MET A 153 1.73 1.63 -10.94
CA MET A 153 0.98 2.60 -11.73
C MET A 153 1.74 3.92 -11.65
N ILE A 154 2.30 4.38 -12.76
CA ILE A 154 3.11 5.58 -12.83
C ILE A 154 2.28 6.70 -13.44
N VAL A 155 1.99 7.74 -12.65
CA VAL A 155 1.22 8.90 -13.09
C VAL A 155 2.15 10.00 -13.55
N LEU A 156 1.87 10.52 -14.74
CA LEU A 156 2.59 11.61 -15.37
C LEU A 156 1.73 12.87 -15.39
N THR A 157 2.37 14.02 -15.40
CA THR A 157 1.71 15.29 -15.72
C THR A 157 2.74 16.24 -16.32
N THR A 158 2.29 17.44 -16.75
CA THR A 158 3.17 18.45 -17.32
C THR A 158 3.59 19.48 -16.26
N ASP A 159 4.83 19.92 -16.31
CA ASP A 159 5.32 21.07 -15.55
C ASP A 159 4.86 22.41 -16.15
N SER A 160 5.37 23.52 -15.62
CA SER A 160 5.07 24.88 -16.10
C SER A 160 5.61 25.17 -17.51
N LEU A 161 6.56 24.38 -18.00
CA LEU A 161 7.13 24.50 -19.35
C LEU A 161 6.42 23.60 -20.35
N GLY A 162 5.56 22.69 -19.88
CA GLY A 162 4.85 21.71 -20.69
C GLY A 162 5.58 20.38 -20.83
N ASP A 163 6.70 20.18 -20.12
CA ASP A 163 7.45 18.93 -20.13
C ASP A 163 6.79 17.88 -19.23
N LEU A 164 6.71 16.65 -19.72
CA LEU A 164 6.15 15.51 -18.96
C LEU A 164 7.13 15.05 -17.88
N TYR A 165 6.63 14.84 -16.68
CA TYR A 165 7.38 14.23 -15.59
C TYR A 165 6.52 13.24 -14.81
N SER A 166 7.17 12.33 -14.06
CA SER A 166 6.49 11.40 -13.16
C SER A 166 6.14 12.11 -11.86
N GLU A 167 4.85 12.26 -11.60
CA GLU A 167 4.34 12.89 -10.38
C GLU A 167 4.30 11.91 -9.22
N GLN A 168 3.72 10.73 -9.47
CA GLN A 168 3.52 9.73 -8.42
C GLN A 168 3.62 8.32 -8.97
N THR A 169 4.12 7.40 -8.13
CA THR A 169 4.10 5.96 -8.39
C THR A 169 3.29 5.26 -7.32
N TYR A 170 2.27 4.52 -7.74
CA TYR A 170 1.43 3.72 -6.86
C TYR A 170 1.74 2.23 -7.04
N TYR A 171 2.13 1.55 -5.95
CA TYR A 171 2.42 0.12 -5.94
C TYR A 171 1.20 -0.67 -5.47
N THR A 172 0.86 -1.72 -6.16
CA THR A 172 -0.34 -2.50 -5.83
C THR A 172 -0.21 -3.99 -6.15
N LYS A 173 -0.94 -4.79 -5.35
CA LYS A 173 -1.31 -6.18 -5.62
C LYS A 173 -2.82 -6.38 -5.50
N ARG A 174 -3.56 -5.31 -5.17
CA ARG A 174 -5.00 -5.42 -4.95
C ARG A 174 -5.69 -5.79 -6.26
N LYS A 175 -6.72 -6.63 -6.16
CA LYS A 175 -7.55 -7.05 -7.29
C LYS A 175 -8.27 -5.88 -7.94
N THR A 176 -8.76 -4.95 -7.15
CA THR A 176 -9.34 -3.67 -7.56
C THR A 176 -8.79 -2.56 -6.68
N GLY A 177 -8.75 -1.35 -7.18
CA GLY A 177 -8.33 -0.21 -6.37
C GLY A 177 -8.59 1.12 -7.03
N ASP A 178 -8.49 2.13 -6.20
CA ASP A 178 -8.49 3.51 -6.61
C ASP A 178 -7.45 4.30 -5.80
N PHE A 179 -6.97 5.39 -6.38
CA PHE A 179 -6.12 6.37 -5.71
C PHE A 179 -6.24 7.72 -6.41
N SER A 180 -5.91 8.78 -5.68
CA SER A 180 -5.95 10.16 -6.20
C SER A 180 -4.55 10.77 -6.17
N VAL A 181 -4.22 11.51 -7.22
CA VAL A 181 -3.02 12.36 -7.29
C VAL A 181 -3.47 13.80 -7.23
N ARG A 182 -2.95 14.55 -6.25
CA ARG A 182 -3.47 15.87 -5.85
C ARG A 182 -2.34 16.92 -5.79
N GLY A 183 -2.71 18.16 -5.50
CA GLY A 183 -1.78 19.28 -5.38
C GLY A 183 -1.77 20.19 -6.61
N PHE A 184 -2.82 20.11 -7.43
CA PHE A 184 -2.95 20.87 -8.67
C PHE A 184 -4.05 21.92 -8.59
N ASP A 185 -3.78 23.07 -9.20
CA ASP A 185 -4.80 24.10 -9.41
C ASP A 185 -5.95 23.59 -10.27
N ALA A 186 -7.13 24.22 -10.13
CA ALA A 186 -8.30 23.98 -10.95
C ALA A 186 -8.13 24.55 -12.39
N LYS A 187 -7.10 24.11 -13.10
CA LYS A 187 -6.75 24.48 -14.48
C LYS A 187 -6.61 23.24 -15.32
N GLU A 188 -7.06 23.28 -16.58
CA GLU A 188 -6.88 22.19 -17.53
C GLU A 188 -5.40 21.83 -17.65
N ARG A 189 -5.09 20.54 -17.52
CA ARG A 189 -3.75 19.98 -17.70
C ARG A 189 -3.80 18.56 -18.24
N ILE A 190 -2.67 18.10 -18.76
CA ILE A 190 -2.51 16.73 -19.23
C ILE A 190 -2.10 15.86 -18.05
N PHE A 191 -2.83 14.76 -17.86
CA PHE A 191 -2.42 13.64 -17.03
C PHE A 191 -2.14 12.44 -17.92
N GLY A 192 -1.10 11.70 -17.61
CA GLY A 192 -0.74 10.43 -18.22
C GLY A 192 -0.64 9.32 -17.19
N ILE A 193 -0.92 8.09 -17.57
CA ILE A 193 -0.69 6.93 -16.72
C ILE A 193 -0.26 5.74 -17.53
N TYR A 194 0.72 4.98 -17.01
CA TYR A 194 1.10 3.69 -17.53
C TYR A 194 1.39 2.72 -16.38
N ALA A 195 1.35 1.42 -16.69
CA ALA A 195 1.62 0.36 -15.74
C ALA A 195 2.96 -0.33 -16.06
N GLN A 196 3.63 -0.83 -15.00
CA GLN A 196 4.84 -1.63 -15.08
C GLN A 196 4.72 -2.84 -14.14
N ASP A 197 5.16 -4.03 -14.62
CA ASP A 197 5.25 -5.22 -13.79
C ASP A 197 6.66 -5.46 -13.21
N ARG A 198 6.82 -6.53 -12.42
CA ARG A 198 8.10 -6.93 -11.81
C ARG A 198 9.17 -7.39 -12.80
N TRP A 199 8.79 -7.73 -14.04
CA TRP A 199 9.71 -8.14 -15.11
C TRP A 199 10.09 -6.99 -16.05
N ASN A 200 9.73 -5.74 -15.68
CA ASN A 200 9.91 -4.55 -16.51
C ASN A 200 9.16 -4.63 -17.86
N ASN A 201 8.00 -5.28 -17.88
CA ASN A 201 7.05 -5.08 -18.96
C ASN A 201 6.25 -3.80 -18.67
N TYR A 202 5.99 -3.04 -19.72
CA TYR A 202 5.28 -1.76 -19.65
C TYR A 202 4.02 -1.84 -20.50
N SER A 203 2.98 -1.16 -20.07
CA SER A 203 1.82 -0.86 -20.91
C SER A 203 2.10 0.32 -21.82
N ASP A 204 1.17 0.62 -22.70
CA ASP A 204 1.05 1.93 -23.31
C ASP A 204 0.76 3.00 -22.25
N THR A 205 0.78 4.28 -22.65
CA THR A 205 0.42 5.40 -21.77
C THR A 205 -0.92 5.98 -22.17
N LEU A 206 -1.86 5.99 -21.23
CA LEU A 206 -3.15 6.67 -21.40
C LEU A 206 -2.98 8.15 -21.03
N PHE A 207 -3.22 9.05 -21.99
CA PHE A 207 -3.23 10.49 -21.77
C PHE A 207 -4.66 11.05 -21.78
N THR A 208 -4.95 11.92 -20.83
CA THR A 208 -6.25 12.62 -20.72
C THR A 208 -6.03 14.05 -20.30
N LYS A 209 -6.77 15.00 -20.90
CA LYS A 209 -6.87 16.38 -20.44
C LYS A 209 -7.99 16.48 -19.42
N LEU A 210 -7.69 16.93 -18.22
CA LEU A 210 -8.64 17.07 -17.14
C LEU A 210 -8.44 18.42 -16.44
N THR A 211 -9.52 18.97 -15.92
CA THR A 211 -9.49 20.12 -15.02
C THR A 211 -9.78 19.61 -13.61
N PRO A 212 -8.77 19.61 -12.69
CA PRO A 212 -9.02 19.30 -11.29
C PRO A 212 -10.12 20.19 -10.71
N TRP A 213 -10.94 19.65 -9.82
CA TRP A 213 -11.89 20.49 -9.09
C TRP A 213 -11.12 21.35 -8.10
N TYR A 214 -11.64 22.55 -7.83
CA TYR A 214 -11.02 23.46 -6.88
C TYR A 214 -10.97 22.85 -5.49
N GLU A 215 -9.83 22.93 -4.84
CA GLU A 215 -9.59 22.49 -3.47
C GLU A 215 -8.68 23.48 -2.76
N GLU A 216 -9.05 23.86 -1.54
CA GLU A 216 -8.18 24.59 -0.63
C GLU A 216 -8.17 23.95 0.76
N LYS A 217 -7.08 24.13 1.50
CA LYS A 217 -7.02 23.77 2.92
C LYS A 217 -7.85 24.80 3.69
N LEU A 218 -8.83 24.34 4.47
CA LEU A 218 -9.64 25.23 5.29
C LEU A 218 -8.79 25.95 6.34
N ASN A 219 -9.05 27.23 6.54
CA ASN A 219 -8.34 28.03 7.53
C ASN A 219 -8.84 27.72 8.94
N LYS A 220 -8.00 27.05 9.72
CA LYS A 220 -8.29 26.59 11.07
C LYS A 220 -8.52 27.71 12.07
N SER A 221 -8.10 28.96 11.77
CA SER A 221 -8.39 30.10 12.65
C SER A 221 -9.87 30.45 12.77
N HIS A 222 -10.70 29.90 11.88
CA HIS A 222 -12.16 30.03 11.96
C HIS A 222 -12.84 28.93 12.78
N PHE A 223 -12.11 27.88 13.15
CA PHE A 223 -12.70 26.71 13.81
C PHE A 223 -12.98 27.02 15.29
N GLU A 224 -14.15 26.59 15.75
CA GLU A 224 -14.57 26.72 17.14
C GLU A 224 -15.08 25.38 17.69
N ALA A 225 -14.74 25.13 18.96
CA ALA A 225 -15.31 23.99 19.70
C ALA A 225 -16.77 24.29 20.07
N VAL A 226 -17.67 23.42 19.64
CA VAL A 226 -19.09 23.49 20.01
C VAL A 226 -19.40 22.32 20.94
N LYS A 227 -19.99 22.61 22.11
CA LYS A 227 -20.48 21.59 23.04
C LYS A 227 -21.99 21.59 23.01
N LEU A 228 -22.57 20.69 22.24
CA LEU A 228 -24.03 20.50 22.26
C LEU A 228 -24.43 19.57 23.42
N PRO A 229 -25.69 19.72 23.96
CA PRO A 229 -26.11 18.96 25.16
C PRO A 229 -25.98 17.43 25.04
N THR A 230 -26.04 16.90 23.82
CA THR A 230 -25.91 15.45 23.58
C THR A 230 -24.50 14.99 23.24
N ASP A 231 -23.54 15.91 23.07
CA ASP A 231 -22.15 15.53 22.81
C ASP A 231 -21.56 14.78 24.00
N THR A 232 -21.04 13.60 23.74
CA THR A 232 -20.68 12.63 24.79
C THR A 232 -19.23 12.72 25.23
N TYR A 233 -18.39 13.51 24.54
CA TYR A 233 -16.99 13.65 24.91
C TYR A 233 -16.82 14.46 26.21
N GLU A 234 -15.85 14.05 27.03
CA GLU A 234 -15.35 14.79 28.19
C GLU A 234 -13.83 14.82 28.16
N PRO A 235 -13.16 15.99 28.11
CA PRO A 235 -11.70 16.05 28.10
C PRO A 235 -11.08 15.38 29.31
N HIS A 236 -9.94 14.70 29.14
CA HIS A 236 -9.22 14.05 30.25
C HIS A 236 -8.71 15.06 31.25
N ALA A 237 -8.19 16.19 30.78
CA ALA A 237 -7.93 17.38 31.58
C ALA A 237 -8.37 18.60 30.80
N SER A 238 -9.07 19.55 31.42
CA SER A 238 -9.78 20.63 30.75
C SER A 238 -8.87 21.66 30.07
N ASP A 239 -7.61 21.72 30.45
CA ASP A 239 -6.62 22.71 29.97
C ASP A 239 -5.56 22.12 29.07
N THR A 240 -5.45 20.79 28.99
CA THR A 240 -4.37 20.11 28.27
C THR A 240 -4.86 19.31 27.06
N TYR A 241 -6.01 18.63 27.20
CA TYR A 241 -6.51 17.67 26.22
C TYR A 241 -7.83 18.14 25.59
N THR A 242 -7.95 19.44 25.38
CA THR A 242 -9.18 20.07 24.87
C THR A 242 -9.45 19.74 23.41
N LEU A 243 -10.67 20.06 22.93
CA LEU A 243 -11.08 19.79 21.56
C LEU A 243 -10.26 20.60 20.54
N GLU A 244 -9.83 21.81 20.92
CA GLU A 244 -9.02 22.70 20.10
C GLU A 244 -7.65 22.13 19.73
N ARG A 245 -7.18 21.08 20.42
CA ARG A 245 -6.00 20.30 20.03
C ARG A 245 -6.14 19.65 18.65
N LEU A 246 -7.37 19.50 18.15
CA LEU A 246 -7.62 18.91 16.83
C LEU A 246 -7.32 19.86 15.66
N TRP A 247 -6.98 21.13 15.92
CA TRP A 247 -6.67 22.11 14.87
C TRP A 247 -5.62 23.16 15.29
N ASP A 248 -4.75 22.81 16.24
CA ASP A 248 -3.68 23.69 16.72
C ASP A 248 -2.39 23.61 15.88
N ASP A 249 -2.40 22.84 14.79
CA ASP A 249 -1.27 22.56 13.90
C ASP A 249 -0.09 21.85 14.61
N VAL A 250 -0.37 21.08 15.68
CA VAL A 250 0.62 20.29 16.44
C VAL A 250 0.34 18.80 16.32
N TRP A 251 1.14 18.10 15.53
CA TRP A 251 1.07 16.64 15.38
C TRP A 251 2.47 16.01 15.33
N GLY A 252 2.56 14.69 15.23
CA GLY A 252 3.84 13.97 15.29
C GLY A 252 4.45 13.89 16.68
N THR A 253 3.68 14.29 17.70
CA THR A 253 4.04 14.29 19.13
C THR A 253 2.99 13.52 19.95
N ASP A 254 3.10 13.56 21.27
CA ASP A 254 2.09 13.04 22.20
C ASP A 254 1.00 14.06 22.56
N ALA A 255 1.11 15.31 22.10
CA ALA A 255 0.05 16.30 22.25
C ALA A 255 -1.20 15.85 21.46
N CYS A 256 -2.37 15.95 22.07
CA CYS A 256 -3.60 15.46 21.46
C CYS A 256 -4.86 15.93 22.19
N PHE A 257 -5.99 15.88 21.51
CA PHE A 257 -7.30 15.77 22.14
C PHE A 257 -7.42 14.38 22.78
N HIS A 258 -7.86 14.31 24.02
CA HIS A 258 -8.01 13.04 24.74
C HIS A 258 -9.21 13.10 25.69
N THR A 259 -10.09 12.10 25.64
CA THR A 259 -11.27 12.03 26.52
C THR A 259 -11.00 11.21 27.77
N LYS A 260 -11.76 11.49 28.83
CA LYS A 260 -11.66 10.76 30.09
C LYS A 260 -11.85 9.26 29.90
N PRO A 261 -11.11 8.41 30.66
CA PRO A 261 -11.46 7.00 30.79
C PRO A 261 -12.90 6.84 31.33
N ASN A 262 -13.55 5.77 30.93
CA ASN A 262 -14.92 5.41 31.29
C ASN A 262 -16.02 6.31 30.69
N THR A 263 -15.72 7.13 29.67
CA THR A 263 -16.74 7.87 28.91
C THR A 263 -17.57 6.92 28.05
N GLY A 264 -16.99 5.79 27.60
CA GLY A 264 -17.66 4.79 26.77
C GLY A 264 -17.47 5.03 25.26
N ILE A 265 -17.92 4.10 24.44
CA ILE A 265 -17.98 4.19 22.98
C ILE A 265 -19.39 3.75 22.57
N PRO A 266 -20.07 4.44 21.62
CA PRO A 266 -19.57 5.54 20.77
C PRO A 266 -19.45 6.88 21.50
N GLN A 267 -18.48 7.69 21.06
CA GLN A 267 -18.35 9.09 21.47
C GLN A 267 -18.47 10.01 20.26
N TRP A 268 -18.98 11.22 20.49
CA TRP A 268 -19.02 12.24 19.45
C TRP A 268 -18.81 13.64 20.02
N PHE A 269 -18.32 14.51 19.14
CA PHE A 269 -18.05 15.92 19.39
C PHE A 269 -18.40 16.74 18.17
N THR A 270 -18.64 18.05 18.35
CA THR A 270 -19.05 18.97 17.31
C THR A 270 -18.00 20.08 17.13
N ILE A 271 -17.72 20.42 15.87
CA ILE A 271 -16.84 21.51 15.44
C ILE A 271 -17.67 22.47 14.57
N ASP A 272 -17.57 23.78 14.83
CA ASP A 272 -17.96 24.82 13.89
C ASP A 272 -16.73 25.15 13.02
N LEU A 273 -16.84 25.04 11.71
CA LEU A 273 -15.76 25.37 10.78
C LEU A 273 -15.64 26.91 10.59
N GLY A 274 -16.62 27.71 11.05
CA GLY A 274 -16.71 29.14 10.79
C GLY A 274 -16.90 29.50 9.31
N VAL A 275 -16.97 28.51 8.46
CA VAL A 275 -17.21 28.63 7.01
C VAL A 275 -18.22 27.60 6.55
N GLU A 276 -19.06 27.94 5.56
CA GLU A 276 -19.79 26.93 4.80
C GLU A 276 -18.92 26.43 3.66
N ALA A 277 -18.61 25.15 3.65
CA ALA A 277 -17.72 24.53 2.68
C ALA A 277 -18.28 23.23 2.13
N ARG A 278 -18.00 22.99 0.85
CA ARG A 278 -18.15 21.67 0.21
C ARG A 278 -16.86 20.90 0.46
N LEU A 279 -16.90 19.98 1.42
CA LEU A 279 -15.72 19.24 1.84
C LEU A 279 -15.33 18.17 0.81
N SER A 280 -14.04 18.09 0.52
CA SER A 280 -13.45 17.07 -0.35
C SER A 280 -12.87 15.91 0.45
N ARG A 281 -12.13 16.21 1.50
CA ARG A 281 -11.44 15.24 2.33
C ARG A 281 -11.04 15.84 3.68
N PHE A 282 -10.63 14.95 4.58
CA PHE A 282 -9.94 15.34 5.79
C PHE A 282 -8.77 14.41 6.07
N LYS A 283 -7.78 14.92 6.78
CA LYS A 283 -6.71 14.12 7.39
C LYS A 283 -6.93 14.02 8.89
N LEU A 284 -6.75 12.79 9.38
CA LEU A 284 -6.73 12.47 10.80
C LEU A 284 -5.32 12.06 11.19
N TYR A 285 -4.72 12.78 12.14
CA TYR A 285 -3.39 12.46 12.66
C TYR A 285 -3.54 11.74 14.00
N HIS A 286 -2.90 10.58 14.06
CA HIS A 286 -2.85 9.84 15.31
C HIS A 286 -1.89 10.50 16.29
N ARG A 287 -2.20 10.38 17.59
CA ARG A 287 -1.23 10.65 18.64
C ARG A 287 -0.02 9.75 18.42
N LYS A 288 1.18 10.34 18.42
CA LYS A 288 2.42 9.57 18.36
C LYS A 288 2.72 9.04 19.77
N GLY A 289 2.62 7.73 19.94
CA GLY A 289 2.98 7.06 21.18
C GLY A 289 4.49 7.00 21.37
N GLY A 290 4.91 6.94 22.62
CA GLY A 290 6.31 6.70 22.98
C GLY A 290 6.79 5.29 22.61
N ASN A 291 8.09 5.04 22.79
CA ASN A 291 8.80 3.83 22.37
C ASN A 291 8.06 2.51 22.65
N ASN A 292 7.82 1.74 21.61
CA ASN A 292 7.61 0.27 21.50
C ASN A 292 7.27 -0.54 22.77
N GLY A 293 6.39 -0.04 23.64
CA GLY A 293 5.88 -0.82 24.75
C GLY A 293 4.45 -1.29 24.52
N ALA A 294 4.11 -2.50 24.88
CA ALA A 294 2.78 -3.10 24.74
C ALA A 294 1.64 -2.30 25.44
N ASN A 295 1.95 -1.19 26.10
CA ASN A 295 1.05 -0.32 26.84
C ASN A 295 1.15 1.16 26.44
N SER A 296 1.76 1.50 25.32
CA SER A 296 1.84 2.89 24.88
C SER A 296 0.56 3.30 24.16
N ASP A 297 -0.13 4.29 24.70
CA ASP A 297 -1.19 5.01 24.01
C ASP A 297 -0.57 5.74 22.82
N GLY A 298 -0.94 5.37 21.59
CA GLY A 298 -0.37 5.95 20.38
C GLY A 298 -1.13 5.52 19.12
N GLN A 299 -0.44 5.58 18.01
CA GLN A 299 -1.01 5.20 16.72
C GLN A 299 -1.50 3.75 16.72
N TYR A 300 -2.64 3.50 16.09
CA TYR A 300 -3.25 2.16 15.93
C TYR A 300 -3.37 1.36 17.23
N SER A 301 -3.60 2.03 18.36
CA SER A 301 -3.74 1.40 19.67
C SER A 301 -4.72 2.16 20.56
N ALA A 302 -5.06 1.61 21.70
CA ALA A 302 -5.90 2.19 22.74
C ALA A 302 -7.06 3.05 22.19
N GLY A 303 -7.08 4.36 22.47
CA GLY A 303 -8.15 5.30 22.10
C GLY A 303 -8.09 5.83 20.66
N ALA A 304 -7.09 5.44 19.83
CA ALA A 304 -7.03 5.88 18.44
C ALA A 304 -8.27 5.44 17.66
N PRO A 305 -8.96 6.32 16.90
CA PRO A 305 -10.15 5.98 16.14
C PRO A 305 -9.89 4.85 15.13
N LYS A 306 -10.83 3.89 15.03
CA LYS A 306 -10.77 2.81 14.06
C LYS A 306 -11.93 2.84 13.08
N ILE A 307 -13.14 3.06 13.55
CA ILE A 307 -14.34 3.22 12.74
C ILE A 307 -15.03 4.49 13.22
N LEU A 308 -15.30 5.39 12.29
CA LEU A 308 -15.94 6.66 12.56
C LEU A 308 -16.91 7.05 11.47
N GLU A 309 -17.89 7.86 11.85
CA GLU A 309 -18.84 8.54 10.98
C GLU A 309 -18.66 10.05 11.13
N VAL A 310 -18.75 10.76 10.02
CA VAL A 310 -18.74 12.24 10.02
C VAL A 310 -20.07 12.73 9.47
N TYR A 311 -20.70 13.61 10.24
CA TYR A 311 -21.96 14.24 9.89
C TYR A 311 -21.75 15.74 9.70
N GLY A 312 -22.52 16.33 8.80
CA GLY A 312 -22.53 17.77 8.52
C GLY A 312 -23.88 18.40 8.74
N SER A 313 -23.89 19.68 9.13
CA SER A 313 -25.10 20.48 9.30
C SER A 313 -24.82 21.94 9.04
N ASN A 314 -25.85 22.70 8.60
CA ASN A 314 -25.82 24.16 8.57
C ASN A 314 -26.67 24.79 9.69
N ALA A 315 -27.50 23.97 10.36
CA ALA A 315 -28.38 24.43 11.44
C ALA A 315 -28.55 23.32 12.47
N PRO A 316 -27.51 23.05 13.28
CA PRO A 316 -27.58 22.02 14.33
C PRO A 316 -28.66 22.41 15.34
N ASP A 317 -29.42 21.41 15.81
CA ASP A 317 -30.37 21.62 16.89
C ASP A 317 -29.64 22.01 18.19
N SER A 318 -30.05 23.12 18.80
CA SER A 318 -29.45 23.61 20.05
C SER A 318 -29.62 22.65 21.24
N GLN A 319 -30.58 21.72 21.19
CA GLN A 319 -30.75 20.65 22.13
C GLN A 319 -29.85 19.42 21.81
N GLY A 320 -29.10 19.47 20.71
CA GLY A 320 -28.18 18.45 20.30
C GLY A 320 -28.81 17.26 19.55
N GLY A 321 -30.07 17.38 19.11
CA GLY A 321 -30.71 16.37 18.28
C GLY A 321 -29.93 16.03 17.00
N TRP A 322 -30.27 14.90 16.38
CA TRP A 322 -29.61 14.41 15.16
C TRP A 322 -30.40 14.68 13.87
N GLU A 323 -31.59 15.26 13.95
CA GLU A 323 -32.54 15.42 12.85
C GLU A 323 -31.99 16.31 11.73
N ASN A 324 -31.12 17.27 12.06
CA ASN A 324 -30.55 18.24 11.10
C ASN A 324 -29.11 17.88 10.71
N TRP A 325 -28.71 16.61 10.82
CA TRP A 325 -27.38 16.14 10.49
C TRP A 325 -27.41 15.15 9.34
N ASP A 326 -26.71 15.46 8.26
CA ASP A 326 -26.51 14.57 7.11
C ASP A 326 -25.21 13.76 7.29
N LEU A 327 -25.29 12.45 7.05
CA LEU A 327 -24.10 11.60 7.05
C LEU A 327 -23.23 11.94 5.83
N LEU A 328 -22.05 12.50 6.04
CA LEU A 328 -21.09 12.81 4.99
C LEU A 328 -20.23 11.59 4.61
N GLY A 329 -20.00 10.68 5.53
CA GLY A 329 -19.27 9.45 5.25
C GLY A 329 -19.02 8.61 6.49
N SER A 330 -18.76 7.31 6.23
CA SER A 330 -18.29 6.32 7.21
C SER A 330 -16.88 5.89 6.82
N PHE A 331 -15.95 5.94 7.77
CA PHE A 331 -14.53 5.79 7.51
C PHE A 331 -13.92 4.73 8.41
N GLN A 332 -12.90 4.05 7.90
CA GLN A 332 -12.15 3.05 8.65
C GLN A 332 -10.65 3.34 8.55
N SER A 333 -10.02 3.53 9.69
CA SER A 333 -8.57 3.60 9.83
C SER A 333 -7.95 2.22 9.53
N ILE A 334 -6.96 2.19 8.64
CA ILE A 334 -6.29 0.97 8.19
C ILE A 334 -4.78 1.13 8.39
N LYS A 335 -4.20 0.21 9.16
CA LYS A 335 -2.75 0.18 9.34
C LYS A 335 -2.06 -0.35 8.09
N PRO A 336 -1.21 0.43 7.39
CA PRO A 336 -0.63 0.07 6.09
C PRO A 336 0.13 -1.25 6.11
N SER A 337 0.96 -1.49 7.12
CA SER A 337 1.76 -2.71 7.22
C SER A 337 0.94 -3.98 7.42
N GLY A 338 -0.27 -3.87 8.00
CA GLY A 338 -1.05 -5.02 8.45
C GLY A 338 -0.40 -5.84 9.58
N SER A 339 0.78 -5.44 10.06
CA SER A 339 1.55 -6.16 11.08
C SER A 339 0.88 -6.10 12.46
N ALA A 340 1.19 -7.05 13.35
CA ALA A 340 0.72 -7.01 14.74
C ALA A 340 1.33 -5.83 15.51
N THR A 341 2.61 -5.53 15.27
CA THR A 341 3.34 -4.39 15.82
C THR A 341 3.38 -3.22 14.83
N TRP A 342 3.72 -2.03 15.31
CA TRP A 342 3.90 -0.86 14.44
C TRP A 342 5.20 -0.97 13.66
N THR A 343 5.19 -0.41 12.46
CA THR A 343 6.37 -0.21 11.63
C THR A 343 6.64 1.30 11.47
N ASP A 344 7.82 1.67 10.98
CA ASP A 344 8.13 3.06 10.67
C ASP A 344 7.18 3.62 9.59
N GLU A 345 6.74 2.78 8.65
CA GLU A 345 5.72 3.12 7.65
C GLU A 345 4.38 3.48 8.30
N ASP A 346 3.93 2.70 9.30
CA ASP A 346 2.69 2.97 10.03
C ASP A 346 2.77 4.30 10.79
N ILE A 347 3.92 4.58 11.41
CA ILE A 347 4.16 5.84 12.14
C ILE A 347 4.18 7.02 11.17
N GLN A 348 4.90 6.88 10.06
CA GLN A 348 4.97 7.93 9.04
C GLN A 348 3.56 8.25 8.52
N TYR A 349 2.81 7.22 8.12
CA TYR A 349 1.48 7.40 7.57
C TYR A 349 0.48 8.00 8.57
N ALA A 350 0.41 7.47 9.80
CA ALA A 350 -0.62 7.91 10.75
C ALA A 350 -0.25 9.20 11.51
N CYS A 351 1.03 9.39 11.86
CA CYS A 351 1.42 10.45 12.78
C CYS A 351 2.09 11.64 12.09
N VAL A 352 2.64 11.47 10.88
CA VAL A 352 3.38 12.52 10.17
C VAL A 352 2.59 13.00 8.96
N ASP A 353 2.17 12.06 8.08
CA ASP A 353 1.44 12.40 6.86
C ASP A 353 -0.06 12.60 7.11
N GLY A 354 -0.62 11.92 8.14
CA GLY A 354 -2.04 11.85 8.46
C GLY A 354 -2.81 10.91 7.53
N GLU A 355 -3.70 10.08 8.11
CA GLU A 355 -4.62 9.24 7.34
C GLU A 355 -5.57 10.12 6.52
N ASP A 356 -5.61 9.93 5.21
CA ASP A 356 -6.40 10.74 4.27
C ASP A 356 -7.74 10.04 3.96
N PHE A 357 -8.86 10.73 4.22
CA PHE A 357 -10.21 10.24 4.04
C PHE A 357 -10.98 11.16 3.09
N GLU A 358 -11.45 10.62 1.96
CA GLU A 358 -12.22 11.36 0.97
C GLU A 358 -13.71 11.36 1.32
N PHE A 359 -14.34 12.53 1.32
CA PHE A 359 -15.80 12.63 1.37
C PHE A 359 -16.40 12.33 -0.01
N PRO A 360 -17.54 11.63 -0.09
CA PRO A 360 -18.38 11.70 -1.28
C PRO A 360 -18.75 13.16 -1.56
N ILE A 361 -19.03 13.50 -2.82
CA ILE A 361 -19.55 14.86 -3.14
C ILE A 361 -20.82 15.09 -2.31
N SER A 362 -20.75 16.05 -1.38
CA SER A 362 -21.81 16.34 -0.43
C SER A 362 -22.34 17.76 -0.58
N THR A 363 -23.46 18.03 0.03
CA THR A 363 -23.96 19.40 0.22
C THR A 363 -22.99 20.19 1.10
N PRO A 364 -22.82 21.50 0.87
CA PRO A 364 -22.00 22.36 1.72
C PRO A 364 -22.49 22.35 3.17
N VAL A 365 -21.55 22.34 4.12
CA VAL A 365 -21.83 22.32 5.55
C VAL A 365 -20.91 23.27 6.31
N ARG A 366 -21.39 23.80 7.44
CA ARG A 366 -20.63 24.61 8.37
C ARG A 366 -20.19 23.83 9.60
N TYR A 367 -21.08 23.00 10.14
CA TYR A 367 -20.82 22.24 11.36
C TYR A 367 -20.50 20.79 11.03
N LEU A 368 -19.52 20.25 11.72
CA LEU A 368 -19.17 18.82 11.65
C LEU A 368 -19.39 18.15 12.99
N ARG A 369 -19.95 16.94 12.97
CA ARG A 369 -20.03 16.07 14.13
C ARG A 369 -19.28 14.77 13.84
N PHE A 370 -18.21 14.54 14.58
CA PHE A 370 -17.42 13.32 14.51
C PHE A 370 -17.93 12.31 15.52
N LYS A 371 -18.35 11.14 15.05
CA LYS A 371 -18.85 10.05 15.89
C LYS A 371 -17.92 8.85 15.78
N ILE A 372 -17.20 8.56 16.83
CA ILE A 372 -16.26 7.44 16.89
C ILE A 372 -17.01 6.21 17.36
N LEU A 373 -17.19 5.24 16.46
CA LEU A 373 -17.94 4.01 16.70
C LEU A 373 -17.04 2.92 17.31
N LYS A 374 -15.75 2.93 16.98
CA LYS A 374 -14.76 1.96 17.47
C LYS A 374 -13.37 2.58 17.50
N ASN A 375 -12.61 2.28 18.51
CA ASN A 375 -11.18 2.57 18.58
C ASN A 375 -10.34 1.30 18.43
N TRP A 376 -9.04 1.45 18.26
CA TRP A 376 -8.13 0.34 18.00
C TRP A 376 -7.95 -0.58 19.20
N GLY A 377 -7.91 -0.05 20.40
CA GLY A 377 -7.66 -0.82 21.62
C GLY A 377 -8.91 -1.34 22.33
N GLY A 378 -10.13 -0.97 21.88
CA GLY A 378 -11.37 -1.36 22.56
C GLY A 378 -11.54 -0.73 23.93
N VAL A 379 -10.89 0.40 24.19
CA VAL A 379 -10.95 1.14 25.47
C VAL A 379 -12.13 2.11 25.49
N SER A 380 -12.44 2.67 26.68
CA SER A 380 -13.60 3.54 26.92
C SER A 380 -13.35 5.02 26.66
N TYR A 381 -12.26 5.38 26.01
CA TYR A 381 -11.86 6.75 25.69
C TYR A 381 -11.33 6.84 24.25
N ILE A 382 -11.20 8.07 23.74
CA ILE A 382 -10.61 8.36 22.44
C ILE A 382 -9.52 9.43 22.55
N TYR A 383 -8.59 9.42 21.60
CA TYR A 383 -7.62 10.49 21.38
C TYR A 383 -7.27 10.64 19.91
N MET A 384 -6.95 11.86 19.49
CA MET A 384 -6.46 12.23 18.16
C MET A 384 -5.53 13.42 18.30
N ALA A 385 -4.48 13.48 17.48
CA ALA A 385 -3.56 14.61 17.54
C ALA A 385 -4.12 15.81 16.79
N GLU A 386 -4.64 15.57 15.53
CA GLU A 386 -4.98 16.69 14.66
C GLU A 386 -6.03 16.26 13.63
N LEU A 387 -6.83 17.23 13.18
CA LEU A 387 -7.72 17.15 12.02
C LEU A 387 -7.41 18.31 11.06
N THR A 388 -7.36 18.02 9.79
CA THR A 388 -7.20 19.05 8.74
C THR A 388 -8.20 18.77 7.65
N PHE A 389 -8.92 19.80 7.19
CA PHE A 389 -9.98 19.69 6.19
C PHE A 389 -9.59 20.41 4.91
N TRP A 390 -10.07 19.88 3.79
CA TRP A 390 -9.98 20.50 2.47
C TRP A 390 -11.34 20.52 1.81
N GLY A 391 -11.54 21.50 0.94
CA GLY A 391 -12.76 21.65 0.18
C GLY A 391 -12.81 22.95 -0.60
N GLU A 392 -14.00 23.31 -1.01
CA GLU A 392 -14.36 24.60 -1.62
C GLU A 392 -15.12 25.43 -0.59
N VAL A 393 -14.54 26.53 -0.12
CA VAL A 393 -15.23 27.48 0.78
C VAL A 393 -16.22 28.31 -0.04
N LEU A 394 -17.49 28.31 0.36
CA LEU A 394 -18.56 29.05 -0.30
C LEU A 394 -18.92 30.33 0.44
N GLU A 395 -18.94 30.30 1.77
CA GLU A 395 -19.26 31.45 2.63
C GLU A 395 -18.41 31.41 3.90
N THR A 396 -18.00 32.58 4.38
CA THR A 396 -17.24 32.73 5.65
C THR A 396 -18.11 33.50 6.65
N TYR A 397 -18.22 32.95 7.86
CA TYR A 397 -18.98 33.58 8.96
C TYR A 397 -17.98 34.20 9.94
N ASN A 398 -18.19 35.49 10.25
CA ASN A 398 -17.36 36.24 11.21
C ASN A 398 -17.97 36.20 12.61
#